data_ddb17487cb5affaf47bbaa8e06a74c8c
#
_entry.id   ddb17487cb5affaf47bbaa8e06a74c8c
#
_cell.length_a   1.000
_cell.length_b   1.000
_cell.length_c   1.000
_cell.angle_alpha   90.00
_cell.angle_beta   90.00
_cell.angle_gamma   90.00
#
_symmetry.space_group_name_H-M   'P 1'
#
loop_
_entity.id
_entity.type
_entity.pdbx_description
1 polymer ?
#
loop_
_entity_poly.entity_id
_entity_poly.type
_entity_poly.pdbx_seq_one_letter_code
_entity_poly.pdbx_strand_id
1 'polypeptide(L)'
;MINLVNKLQTARGLALSTLGEIFQDGAFSNIALKKALGKATLSEVDKSLVTEIVYGTVSRKLTLEWYLSHFVADRDQVDPWIYHLLLMSLYQFVYLEKIPPHAVVHEAVELAKQRKKGSEKYVNALLRKMLREGLPSIDQIKRVNKRLSIHYSLPVWLVKKLLDEYGEKRAIAIFESLYVRNKASVRVVDLDQKEDIKEQLQAADSLLASTALVKGNGYFAGSDYFKQGKITIQDETSQLVAPALEIQPTDQVLDACAAPGGKTTHLASYLVDGKITALDLYDHKLQLIQENAERLGVADKIQTKKLDASKVFEAFGADAFDKILVDAPCSGIGLIRRKPDIKYNKDNADFASLQAIQLEILDGVCQSVRKDGIIVYSTCTIIGEENFDVVHQFLETHPNFELVPLDHERKDILKDGCMLITPELYGSDGFFISRFRRIS
;
A
#
# COMPACT_ATOMS: atom_id res chain seq x y z
N MET A 1 -37.23 -4.01 -11.81
CA MET A 1 -35.76 -4.16 -11.62
C MET A 1 -34.92 -3.28 -12.54
N ILE A 2 -35.33 -2.97 -13.78
CA ILE A 2 -34.53 -2.18 -14.75
C ILE A 2 -34.38 -0.68 -14.35
N ASN A 3 -35.33 -0.11 -13.58
CA ASN A 3 -35.28 1.31 -13.18
C ASN A 3 -34.40 1.64 -11.96
N LEU A 4 -33.98 0.67 -11.16
CA LEU A 4 -33.06 0.89 -10.03
C LEU A 4 -31.59 0.90 -10.46
N VAL A 5 -31.25 0.14 -11.51
CA VAL A 5 -29.89 0.06 -12.03
C VAL A 5 -29.44 1.36 -12.70
N ASN A 6 -30.34 2.09 -13.33
CA ASN A 6 -30.01 3.32 -14.07
C ASN A 6 -29.84 4.59 -13.20
N LYS A 7 -30.24 4.58 -11.93
CA LYS A 7 -30.21 5.77 -11.06
C LYS A 7 -29.05 5.80 -10.05
N LEU A 8 -28.34 4.70 -9.85
CA LEU A 8 -27.08 4.67 -9.08
C LEU A 8 -25.83 5.01 -9.90
N GLN A 9 -26.00 5.45 -11.15
CA GLN A 9 -24.90 5.81 -12.07
C GLN A 9 -24.31 7.21 -11.82
N THR A 10 -24.64 7.88 -10.72
CA THR A 10 -23.95 9.11 -10.32
C THR A 10 -22.65 8.79 -9.60
N ALA A 11 -21.69 9.70 -9.63
CA ALA A 11 -20.43 9.54 -8.91
C ALA A 11 -20.65 9.19 -7.42
N ARG A 12 -21.58 9.87 -6.75
CA ARG A 12 -21.89 9.63 -5.34
C ARG A 12 -22.63 8.31 -5.10
N GLY A 13 -23.50 7.90 -6.03
CA GLY A 13 -24.17 6.60 -5.96
C GLY A 13 -23.18 5.44 -6.08
N LEU A 14 -22.22 5.55 -7.01
CA LEU A 14 -21.15 4.57 -7.16
C LEU A 14 -20.24 4.54 -5.93
N ALA A 15 -19.85 5.71 -5.38
CA ALA A 15 -19.06 5.79 -4.16
C ALA A 15 -19.77 5.12 -2.98
N LEU A 16 -21.07 5.37 -2.79
CA LEU A 16 -21.86 4.75 -1.72
C LEU A 16 -21.89 3.22 -1.84
N SER A 17 -22.10 2.70 -3.06
CA SER A 17 -22.09 1.25 -3.30
C SER A 17 -20.72 0.63 -3.00
N THR A 18 -19.65 1.29 -3.45
CA THR A 18 -18.27 0.85 -3.20
C THR A 18 -17.91 0.87 -1.70
N LEU A 19 -18.33 1.90 -0.97
CA LEU A 19 -18.16 1.96 0.49
C LEU A 19 -18.93 0.84 1.20
N GLY A 20 -20.09 0.42 0.67
CA GLY A 20 -20.81 -0.76 1.16
C GLY A 20 -19.98 -2.04 1.01
N GLU A 21 -19.40 -2.31 -0.16
CA GLU A 21 -18.51 -3.46 -0.38
C GLU A 21 -17.31 -3.42 0.58
N ILE A 22 -16.73 -2.25 0.84
CA ILE A 22 -15.56 -2.11 1.73
C ILE A 22 -15.94 -2.30 3.20
N PHE A 23 -16.99 -1.66 3.69
CA PHE A 23 -17.30 -1.61 5.12
C PHE A 23 -18.16 -2.78 5.63
N GLN A 24 -18.98 -3.38 4.76
CA GLN A 24 -19.84 -4.53 5.11
C GLN A 24 -19.22 -5.85 4.69
N ASP A 25 -18.69 -5.92 3.45
CA ASP A 25 -18.21 -7.17 2.88
C ASP A 25 -16.71 -7.38 3.07
N GLY A 26 -16.01 -6.41 3.69
CA GLY A 26 -14.58 -6.47 3.98
C GLY A 26 -13.67 -6.40 2.74
N ALA A 27 -14.18 -5.90 1.62
CA ALA A 27 -13.41 -5.78 0.39
C ALA A 27 -12.27 -4.75 0.55
N PHE A 28 -11.10 -5.04 -0.01
CA PHE A 28 -10.01 -4.07 -0.06
C PHE A 28 -10.40 -2.88 -0.93
N SER A 29 -10.15 -1.66 -0.42
CA SER A 29 -10.57 -0.40 -1.05
C SER A 29 -10.07 -0.24 -2.49
N ASN A 30 -8.83 -0.61 -2.77
CA ASN A 30 -8.24 -0.53 -4.10
C ASN A 30 -8.89 -1.54 -5.09
N ILE A 31 -9.25 -2.73 -4.63
CA ILE A 31 -9.89 -3.77 -5.45
C ILE A 31 -11.35 -3.39 -5.75
N ALA A 32 -12.10 -3.01 -4.72
CA ALA A 32 -13.49 -2.59 -4.85
C ALA A 32 -13.61 -1.39 -5.79
N LEU A 33 -12.77 -0.38 -5.61
CA LEU A 33 -12.77 0.82 -6.45
C LEU A 33 -12.39 0.54 -7.91
N LYS A 34 -11.33 -0.26 -8.14
CA LYS A 34 -10.93 -0.66 -9.51
C LYS A 34 -12.08 -1.38 -10.23
N LYS A 35 -12.73 -2.33 -9.56
CA LYS A 35 -13.89 -3.08 -10.08
C LYS A 35 -15.07 -2.14 -10.39
N ALA A 36 -15.38 -1.20 -9.49
CA ALA A 36 -16.48 -0.25 -9.65
C ALA A 36 -16.23 0.70 -10.84
N LEU A 37 -15.04 1.32 -10.91
CA LEU A 37 -14.68 2.26 -11.98
C LEU A 37 -14.56 1.58 -13.35
N GLY A 38 -14.09 0.33 -13.40
CA GLY A 38 -13.96 -0.43 -14.65
C GLY A 38 -15.30 -0.77 -15.31
N LYS A 39 -16.40 -0.77 -14.56
CA LYS A 39 -17.77 -1.02 -15.04
C LYS A 39 -18.59 0.25 -15.27
N ALA A 40 -18.08 1.40 -14.82
CA ALA A 40 -18.84 2.66 -14.81
C ALA A 40 -18.66 3.44 -16.12
N THR A 41 -19.77 3.93 -16.66
CA THR A 41 -19.80 4.88 -17.78
C THR A 41 -19.86 6.31 -17.25
N LEU A 42 -18.82 6.71 -16.51
CA LEU A 42 -18.68 8.02 -15.90
C LEU A 42 -17.60 8.83 -16.64
N SER A 43 -17.71 10.18 -16.59
CA SER A 43 -16.64 11.06 -17.03
C SER A 43 -15.39 10.88 -16.17
N GLU A 44 -14.20 11.24 -16.67
CA GLU A 44 -12.96 11.15 -15.90
C GLU A 44 -13.00 12.06 -14.64
N VAL A 45 -13.71 13.17 -14.70
CA VAL A 45 -13.93 14.04 -13.54
C VAL A 45 -14.78 13.34 -12.48
N ASP A 46 -15.85 12.65 -12.89
CA ASP A 46 -16.70 11.88 -11.97
C ASP A 46 -15.96 10.68 -11.39
N LYS A 47 -15.17 9.96 -12.19
CA LYS A 47 -14.30 8.88 -11.70
C LYS A 47 -13.30 9.37 -10.66
N SER A 48 -12.73 10.55 -10.87
CA SER A 48 -11.84 11.19 -9.90
C SER A 48 -12.59 11.54 -8.61
N LEU A 49 -13.83 12.02 -8.71
CA LEU A 49 -14.68 12.32 -7.54
C LEU A 49 -15.05 11.03 -6.78
N VAL A 50 -15.40 9.93 -7.47
CA VAL A 50 -15.63 8.62 -6.83
C VAL A 50 -14.41 8.20 -6.05
N THR A 51 -13.23 8.28 -6.66
CA THR A 51 -11.95 7.91 -6.06
C THR A 51 -11.68 8.71 -4.80
N GLU A 52 -11.86 10.03 -4.88
CA GLU A 52 -11.66 10.96 -3.76
C GLU A 52 -12.61 10.66 -2.60
N ILE A 53 -13.91 10.50 -2.89
CA ILE A 53 -14.92 10.23 -1.84
C ILE A 53 -14.65 8.86 -1.19
N VAL A 54 -14.37 7.81 -1.95
CA VAL A 54 -14.16 6.47 -1.41
C VAL A 54 -12.89 6.43 -0.56
N TYR A 55 -11.73 6.79 -1.12
CA TYR A 55 -10.48 6.76 -0.37
C TYR A 55 -10.48 7.71 0.82
N GLY A 56 -11.03 8.91 0.65
CA GLY A 56 -11.11 9.89 1.72
C GLY A 56 -12.01 9.43 2.86
N THR A 57 -13.19 8.88 2.57
CA THR A 57 -14.09 8.35 3.60
C THR A 57 -13.46 7.17 4.35
N VAL A 58 -12.82 6.23 3.63
CA VAL A 58 -12.11 5.11 4.26
C VAL A 58 -10.93 5.64 5.09
N SER A 59 -10.14 6.54 4.54
CA SER A 59 -8.97 7.10 5.23
C SER A 59 -9.32 7.84 6.52
N ARG A 60 -10.47 8.53 6.56
CA ARG A 60 -10.95 9.34 7.70
C ARG A 60 -12.02 8.64 8.56
N LYS A 61 -12.23 7.34 8.38
CA LYS A 61 -13.33 6.59 8.99
C LYS A 61 -13.52 6.87 10.49
N LEU A 62 -12.46 6.74 11.32
CA LEU A 62 -12.58 6.91 12.77
C LEU A 62 -12.93 8.36 13.17
N THR A 63 -12.42 9.34 12.45
CA THR A 63 -12.76 10.76 12.63
C THR A 63 -14.23 11.01 12.31
N LEU A 64 -14.68 10.48 11.15
CA LEU A 64 -16.06 10.64 10.69
C LEU A 64 -17.04 9.90 11.60
N GLU A 65 -16.72 8.70 12.05
CA GLU A 65 -17.51 7.92 13.01
C GLU A 65 -17.61 8.65 14.38
N TRP A 66 -16.50 9.26 14.81
CA TRP A 66 -16.52 10.06 16.03
C TRP A 66 -17.42 11.29 15.91
N TYR A 67 -17.34 12.04 14.81
CA TYR A 67 -18.28 13.14 14.56
C TYR A 67 -19.72 12.65 14.53
N LEU A 68 -19.99 11.59 13.79
CA LEU A 68 -21.33 11.05 13.63
C LEU A 68 -21.93 10.56 14.94
N SER A 69 -21.12 10.04 15.87
CA SER A 69 -21.57 9.56 17.18
C SER A 69 -22.20 10.64 18.08
N HIS A 70 -21.94 11.92 17.81
CA HIS A 70 -22.58 13.03 18.52
C HIS A 70 -23.99 13.35 18.00
N PHE A 71 -24.35 12.84 16.86
CA PHE A 71 -25.64 13.08 16.20
C PHE A 71 -26.51 11.84 16.09
N VAL A 72 -25.90 10.66 16.06
CA VAL A 72 -26.58 9.34 16.01
C VAL A 72 -26.39 8.67 17.36
N ALA A 73 -27.48 8.57 18.12
CA ALA A 73 -27.44 8.05 19.48
C ALA A 73 -27.13 6.55 19.53
N ASP A 74 -27.67 5.80 18.58
CA ASP A 74 -27.48 4.35 18.48
C ASP A 74 -27.23 3.96 17.02
N ARG A 75 -26.01 3.49 16.76
CA ARG A 75 -25.59 3.06 15.42
C ARG A 75 -26.37 1.85 14.91
N ASP A 76 -26.71 0.93 15.82
CA ASP A 76 -27.33 -0.35 15.44
C ASP A 76 -28.79 -0.19 14.99
N GLN A 77 -29.40 0.96 15.32
CA GLN A 77 -30.74 1.33 14.82
C GLN A 77 -30.71 2.02 13.43
N VAL A 78 -29.53 2.30 12.88
CA VAL A 78 -29.39 2.94 11.58
C VAL A 78 -29.01 1.90 10.55
N ASP A 79 -29.81 1.80 9.47
CA ASP A 79 -29.48 0.93 8.33
C ASP A 79 -28.01 1.16 7.90
N PRO A 80 -27.18 0.12 7.73
CA PRO A 80 -25.75 0.27 7.42
C PRO A 80 -25.45 1.18 6.22
N TRP A 81 -26.27 1.09 5.17
CA TRP A 81 -26.09 1.94 3.98
C TRP A 81 -26.39 3.44 4.25
N ILE A 82 -27.33 3.75 5.17
CA ILE A 82 -27.59 5.14 5.61
C ILE A 82 -26.39 5.63 6.40
N TYR A 83 -25.83 4.79 7.27
CA TYR A 83 -24.63 5.12 8.02
C TYR A 83 -23.46 5.45 7.09
N HIS A 84 -23.22 4.64 6.06
CA HIS A 84 -22.19 4.93 5.05
C HIS A 84 -22.47 6.20 4.25
N LEU A 85 -23.74 6.46 3.92
CA LEU A 85 -24.14 7.71 3.25
C LEU A 85 -23.84 8.93 4.13
N LEU A 86 -24.08 8.84 5.44
CA LEU A 86 -23.75 9.90 6.38
C LEU A 86 -22.24 10.10 6.54
N LEU A 87 -21.45 9.03 6.64
CA LEU A 87 -19.99 9.13 6.66
C LEU A 87 -19.45 9.79 5.39
N MET A 88 -19.93 9.37 4.23
CA MET A 88 -19.55 9.95 2.94
C MET A 88 -19.94 11.44 2.82
N SER A 89 -21.08 11.82 3.39
CA SER A 89 -21.55 13.20 3.41
C SER A 89 -20.69 14.06 4.35
N LEU A 90 -20.38 13.55 5.54
CA LEU A 90 -19.47 14.20 6.48
C LEU A 90 -18.08 14.39 5.89
N TYR A 91 -17.54 13.38 5.20
CA TYR A 91 -16.27 13.53 4.50
C TYR A 91 -16.28 14.73 3.55
N GLN A 92 -17.34 14.86 2.74
CA GLN A 92 -17.48 15.98 1.81
C GLN A 92 -17.61 17.32 2.55
N PHE A 93 -18.33 17.39 3.68
CA PHE A 93 -18.46 18.62 4.46
C PHE A 93 -17.13 19.08 5.08
N VAL A 94 -16.32 18.14 5.55
CA VAL A 94 -15.12 18.46 6.34
C VAL A 94 -13.90 18.66 5.45
N TYR A 95 -13.77 17.90 4.34
CA TYR A 95 -12.53 17.80 3.59
C TYR A 95 -12.64 18.24 2.12
N LEU A 96 -13.84 18.46 1.57
CA LEU A 96 -14.00 18.88 0.18
C LEU A 96 -14.55 20.31 0.08
N GLU A 97 -13.69 21.29 0.36
CA GLU A 97 -14.04 22.72 0.40
C GLU A 97 -14.72 23.24 -0.88
N LYS A 98 -14.40 22.65 -2.03
CA LYS A 98 -14.97 23.04 -3.34
C LYS A 98 -16.42 22.59 -3.53
N ILE A 99 -16.93 21.71 -2.66
CA ILE A 99 -18.29 21.19 -2.76
C ILE A 99 -19.17 21.93 -1.75
N PRO A 100 -20.15 22.74 -2.22
CA PRO A 100 -21.04 23.45 -1.30
C PRO A 100 -21.84 22.50 -0.40
N PRO A 101 -21.98 22.76 0.91
CA PRO A 101 -22.71 21.88 1.83
C PRO A 101 -24.15 21.59 1.40
N HIS A 102 -24.85 22.56 0.81
CA HIS A 102 -26.21 22.34 0.34
C HIS A 102 -26.30 21.34 -0.81
N ALA A 103 -25.28 21.27 -1.67
CA ALA A 103 -25.20 20.28 -2.74
C ALA A 103 -24.99 18.87 -2.19
N VAL A 104 -24.16 18.71 -1.14
CA VAL A 104 -23.97 17.43 -0.46
C VAL A 104 -25.28 16.94 0.15
N VAL A 105 -26.01 17.83 0.85
CA VAL A 105 -27.32 17.47 1.46
C VAL A 105 -28.32 17.06 0.37
N HIS A 106 -28.43 17.84 -0.71
CA HIS A 106 -29.33 17.53 -1.82
C HIS A 106 -29.07 16.14 -2.41
N GLU A 107 -27.82 15.86 -2.78
CA GLU A 107 -27.42 14.59 -3.35
C GLU A 107 -27.66 13.41 -2.40
N ALA A 108 -27.34 13.57 -1.12
CA ALA A 108 -27.56 12.54 -0.11
C ALA A 108 -29.06 12.23 0.07
N VAL A 109 -29.90 13.24 0.07
CA VAL A 109 -31.37 13.12 0.17
C VAL A 109 -31.93 12.39 -1.07
N GLU A 110 -31.46 12.73 -2.27
CA GLU A 110 -31.89 12.07 -3.49
C GLU A 110 -31.46 10.59 -3.53
N LEU A 111 -30.24 10.28 -3.11
CA LEU A 111 -29.78 8.89 -3.00
C LEU A 111 -30.61 8.11 -1.97
N ALA A 112 -30.91 8.71 -0.83
CA ALA A 112 -31.73 8.08 0.20
C ALA A 112 -33.15 7.78 -0.32
N LYS A 113 -33.79 8.76 -0.95
CA LYS A 113 -35.12 8.63 -1.54
C LYS A 113 -35.19 7.54 -2.61
N GLN A 114 -34.16 7.43 -3.44
CA GLN A 114 -34.07 6.43 -4.51
C GLN A 114 -33.91 5.02 -3.95
N ARG A 115 -33.13 4.86 -2.87
CA ARG A 115 -32.84 3.54 -2.31
C ARG A 115 -33.97 3.03 -1.40
N LYS A 116 -34.55 3.88 -0.55
CA LYS A 116 -35.64 3.52 0.36
C LYS A 116 -36.51 4.76 0.62
N LYS A 117 -37.69 4.81 0.02
CA LYS A 117 -38.66 5.91 0.21
C LYS A 117 -38.95 6.08 1.70
N GLY A 118 -38.89 7.32 2.19
CA GLY A 118 -39.07 7.67 3.59
C GLY A 118 -37.75 7.91 4.35
N SER A 119 -36.64 7.30 3.95
CA SER A 119 -35.34 7.49 4.59
C SER A 119 -34.74 8.91 4.33
N GLU A 120 -35.17 9.55 3.25
CA GLU A 120 -34.73 10.91 2.89
C GLU A 120 -35.02 11.95 3.97
N LYS A 121 -36.11 11.77 4.70
CA LYS A 121 -36.48 12.69 5.81
C LYS A 121 -35.47 12.61 6.95
N TYR A 122 -35.07 11.40 7.33
CA TYR A 122 -34.09 11.17 8.37
C TYR A 122 -32.70 11.71 7.98
N VAL A 123 -32.24 11.37 6.76
CA VAL A 123 -30.95 11.85 6.22
C VAL A 123 -30.92 13.38 6.16
N ASN A 124 -31.97 14.02 5.62
CA ASN A 124 -32.05 15.47 5.55
C ASN A 124 -32.03 16.14 6.93
N ALA A 125 -32.84 15.63 7.87
CA ALA A 125 -32.90 16.17 9.23
C ALA A 125 -31.53 16.12 9.91
N LEU A 126 -30.84 14.98 9.79
CA LEU A 126 -29.56 14.75 10.44
C LEU A 126 -28.44 15.61 9.85
N LEU A 127 -28.31 15.65 8.50
CA LEU A 127 -27.29 16.46 7.82
C LEU A 127 -27.51 17.96 8.06
N ARG A 128 -28.76 18.44 8.06
CA ARG A 128 -29.07 19.83 8.41
C ARG A 128 -28.78 20.16 9.86
N LYS A 129 -29.01 19.19 10.79
CA LYS A 129 -28.64 19.34 12.21
C LYS A 129 -27.14 19.53 12.34
N MET A 130 -26.34 18.70 11.69
CA MET A 130 -24.88 18.82 11.70
C MET A 130 -24.39 20.17 11.19
N LEU A 131 -24.96 20.66 10.08
CA LEU A 131 -24.59 21.97 9.54
C LEU A 131 -24.99 23.15 10.44
N ARG A 132 -26.12 23.05 11.15
CA ARG A 132 -26.62 24.09 12.04
C ARG A 132 -25.88 24.16 13.37
N GLU A 133 -25.60 23.00 13.97
CA GLU A 133 -24.98 22.89 15.30
C GLU A 133 -23.44 22.89 15.21
N GLY A 134 -22.88 22.63 14.04
CA GLY A 134 -21.45 22.45 13.85
C GLY A 134 -20.94 21.10 14.38
N LEU A 135 -19.71 20.80 14.06
CA LEU A 135 -19.04 19.58 14.53
C LEU A 135 -18.28 19.87 15.84
N PRO A 136 -18.25 18.92 16.79
CA PRO A 136 -17.52 19.12 18.03
C PRO A 136 -16.00 19.22 17.76
N SER A 137 -15.28 20.00 18.59
CA SER A 137 -13.82 20.05 18.51
C SER A 137 -13.19 18.76 19.04
N ILE A 138 -12.28 18.18 18.27
CA ILE A 138 -11.48 17.01 18.67
C ILE A 138 -10.59 17.32 19.88
N ASP A 139 -10.24 18.59 20.11
CA ASP A 139 -9.40 19.03 21.25
C ASP A 139 -10.07 18.82 22.60
N GLN A 140 -11.39 18.62 22.65
CA GLN A 140 -12.11 18.26 23.86
C GLN A 140 -11.74 16.86 24.39
N ILE A 141 -11.11 16.02 23.57
CA ILE A 141 -10.70 14.67 23.96
C ILE A 141 -9.47 14.76 24.87
N LYS A 142 -9.66 14.50 26.16
CA LYS A 142 -8.61 14.64 27.19
C LYS A 142 -7.45 13.64 27.03
N ARG A 143 -7.75 12.40 26.63
CA ARG A 143 -6.74 11.34 26.47
C ARG A 143 -5.96 11.56 25.18
N VAL A 144 -4.66 11.88 25.26
CA VAL A 144 -3.79 12.24 24.14
C VAL A 144 -3.84 11.19 23.02
N ASN A 145 -3.58 9.92 23.31
CA ASN A 145 -3.60 8.87 22.27
C ASN A 145 -4.97 8.73 21.59
N LYS A 146 -6.07 8.92 22.34
CA LYS A 146 -7.42 8.92 21.75
C LYS A 146 -7.65 10.15 20.88
N ARG A 147 -7.17 11.32 21.31
CA ARG A 147 -7.25 12.55 20.53
C ARG A 147 -6.49 12.41 19.22
N LEU A 148 -5.24 11.94 19.25
CA LEU A 148 -4.44 11.67 18.07
C LEU A 148 -5.11 10.60 17.16
N SER A 149 -5.64 9.53 17.77
CA SER A 149 -6.39 8.50 17.05
C SER A 149 -7.55 9.07 16.25
N ILE A 150 -8.35 9.94 16.85
CA ILE A 150 -9.49 10.57 16.15
C ILE A 150 -9.01 11.62 15.16
N HIS A 151 -8.02 12.43 15.51
CA HIS A 151 -7.49 13.49 14.62
C HIS A 151 -6.91 12.91 13.33
N TYR A 152 -6.09 11.86 13.45
CA TYR A 152 -5.43 11.21 12.33
C TYR A 152 -6.15 9.93 11.84
N SER A 153 -7.34 9.65 12.35
CA SER A 153 -8.11 8.45 11.97
C SER A 153 -7.27 7.16 11.98
N LEU A 154 -6.49 6.97 13.03
CA LEU A 154 -5.64 5.81 13.27
C LEU A 154 -6.16 5.04 14.50
N PRO A 155 -6.16 3.70 14.53
CA PRO A 155 -6.44 2.94 15.74
C PRO A 155 -5.54 3.37 16.91
N VAL A 156 -6.08 3.41 18.13
CA VAL A 156 -5.33 3.86 19.32
C VAL A 156 -4.06 3.02 19.53
N TRP A 157 -4.13 1.73 19.28
CA TRP A 157 -2.98 0.82 19.40
C TRP A 157 -1.85 1.20 18.44
N LEU A 158 -2.18 1.58 17.18
CA LEU A 158 -1.20 1.98 16.18
C LEU A 158 -0.58 3.34 16.52
N VAL A 159 -1.41 4.29 17.02
CA VAL A 159 -0.91 5.58 17.52
C VAL A 159 0.12 5.35 18.61
N LYS A 160 -0.24 4.53 19.64
CA LYS A 160 0.68 4.20 20.73
C LYS A 160 1.97 3.58 20.22
N LYS A 161 1.86 2.55 19.36
CA LYS A 161 3.01 1.84 18.81
C LYS A 161 3.98 2.77 18.09
N LEU A 162 3.48 3.62 17.19
CA LEU A 162 4.34 4.54 16.44
C LEU A 162 4.93 5.66 17.33
N LEU A 163 4.21 6.11 18.38
CA LEU A 163 4.76 7.03 19.38
C LEU A 163 5.90 6.38 20.17
N ASP A 164 5.73 5.14 20.59
CA ASP A 164 6.73 4.41 21.39
C ASP A 164 7.99 4.12 20.53
N GLU A 165 7.83 3.83 19.24
CA GLU A 165 8.93 3.44 18.36
C GLU A 165 9.69 4.63 17.75
N TYR A 166 8.98 5.70 17.36
CA TYR A 166 9.56 6.84 16.64
C TYR A 166 9.69 8.11 17.48
N GLY A 167 9.10 8.14 18.67
CA GLY A 167 8.95 9.34 19.47
C GLY A 167 7.89 10.30 18.91
N GLU A 168 7.42 11.23 19.74
CA GLU A 168 6.25 12.07 19.43
C GLU A 168 6.44 12.89 18.14
N LYS A 169 7.57 13.58 17.99
CA LYS A 169 7.81 14.46 16.85
C LYS A 169 7.74 13.73 15.51
N ARG A 170 8.42 12.58 15.41
CA ARG A 170 8.48 11.80 14.17
C ARG A 170 7.17 11.06 13.90
N ALA A 171 6.55 10.50 14.95
CA ALA A 171 5.25 9.86 14.82
C ALA A 171 4.17 10.81 14.28
N ILE A 172 4.13 12.06 14.78
CA ILE A 172 3.21 13.08 14.27
C ILE A 172 3.49 13.37 12.79
N ALA A 173 4.76 13.54 12.38
CA ALA A 173 5.11 13.76 10.98
C ALA A 173 4.68 12.57 10.10
N ILE A 174 4.84 11.32 10.58
CA ILE A 174 4.31 10.13 9.91
C ILE A 174 2.79 10.22 9.78
N PHE A 175 2.05 10.55 10.85
CA PHE A 175 0.59 10.64 10.81
C PHE A 175 0.11 11.69 9.81
N GLU A 176 0.72 12.86 9.78
CA GLU A 176 0.41 13.94 8.83
C GLU A 176 0.67 13.53 7.38
N SER A 177 1.78 12.84 7.14
CA SER A 177 2.18 12.38 5.81
C SER A 177 1.17 11.43 5.16
N LEU A 178 0.36 10.71 5.96
CA LEU A 178 -0.65 9.78 5.44
C LEU A 178 -1.78 10.47 4.66
N TYR A 179 -1.90 11.79 4.78
CA TYR A 179 -2.91 12.60 4.11
C TYR A 179 -2.34 13.50 3.01
N VAL A 180 -1.03 13.44 2.82
CA VAL A 180 -0.39 14.07 1.66
C VAL A 180 -0.70 13.25 0.42
N ARG A 181 -1.01 13.92 -0.69
CA ARG A 181 -1.31 13.23 -1.94
C ARG A 181 -0.15 12.37 -2.41
N ASN A 182 -0.45 11.13 -2.80
CA ASN A 182 0.55 10.21 -3.32
C ASN A 182 1.17 10.74 -4.61
N LYS A 183 2.50 10.66 -4.71
CA LYS A 183 3.20 10.72 -5.99
C LYS A 183 2.91 9.44 -6.79
N ALA A 184 2.77 9.57 -8.10
CA ALA A 184 2.88 8.43 -8.99
C ALA A 184 4.38 8.17 -9.23
N SER A 185 4.82 6.92 -9.12
CA SER A 185 6.18 6.49 -9.35
C SER A 185 6.21 5.35 -10.37
N VAL A 186 7.16 5.40 -11.28
CA VAL A 186 7.42 4.36 -12.27
C VAL A 186 8.89 4.01 -12.28
N ARG A 187 9.20 2.76 -12.59
CA ARG A 187 10.54 2.33 -12.95
C ARG A 187 10.70 2.39 -14.47
N VAL A 188 11.77 3.03 -14.93
CA VAL A 188 12.21 2.99 -16.30
C VAL A 188 12.99 1.69 -16.52
N VAL A 189 12.70 0.99 -17.62
CA VAL A 189 13.31 -0.32 -17.93
C VAL A 189 14.68 -0.15 -18.58
N ASP A 190 14.78 0.75 -19.55
CA ASP A 190 16.01 1.10 -20.25
C ASP A 190 16.43 2.53 -19.86
N LEU A 191 17.53 2.63 -19.11
CA LEU A 191 18.00 3.89 -18.58
C LEU A 191 18.53 4.85 -19.68
N ASP A 192 18.93 4.36 -20.82
CA ASP A 192 19.36 5.19 -21.96
C ASP A 192 18.19 6.01 -22.53
N GLN A 193 16.94 5.52 -22.33
CA GLN A 193 15.73 6.23 -22.73
C GLN A 193 15.14 7.10 -21.61
N LYS A 194 15.75 7.15 -20.43
CA LYS A 194 15.14 7.77 -19.24
C LYS A 194 14.86 9.25 -19.42
N GLU A 195 15.79 10.02 -20.00
CA GLU A 195 15.63 11.47 -20.18
C GLU A 195 14.47 11.78 -21.15
N ASP A 196 14.39 11.05 -22.28
CA ASP A 196 13.27 11.19 -23.22
C ASP A 196 11.93 10.87 -22.57
N ILE A 197 11.86 9.75 -21.86
CA ILE A 197 10.64 9.35 -21.14
C ILE A 197 10.25 10.38 -20.07
N LYS A 198 11.22 10.92 -19.35
CA LYS A 198 11.02 11.95 -18.33
C LYS A 198 10.39 13.22 -18.92
N GLU A 199 10.91 13.70 -20.04
CA GLU A 199 10.41 14.87 -20.73
C GLU A 199 8.98 14.63 -21.25
N GLN A 200 8.75 13.54 -21.97
CA GLN A 200 7.45 13.20 -22.56
C GLN A 200 6.34 12.99 -21.50
N LEU A 201 6.69 12.37 -20.37
CA LEU A 201 5.77 12.18 -19.27
C LEU A 201 5.64 13.40 -18.35
N GLN A 202 6.46 14.44 -18.56
CA GLN A 202 6.57 15.59 -17.66
C GLN A 202 6.78 15.12 -16.20
N ALA A 203 7.67 14.18 -16.01
CA ALA A 203 8.03 13.60 -14.72
C ALA A 203 9.35 14.21 -14.21
N ALA A 204 9.67 13.95 -12.95
CA ALA A 204 10.92 14.32 -12.32
C ALA A 204 11.70 13.08 -11.91
N ASP A 205 13.01 13.22 -11.72
CA ASP A 205 13.83 12.18 -11.12
C ASP A 205 13.43 11.94 -9.67
N SER A 206 13.52 10.68 -9.24
CA SER A 206 13.41 10.33 -7.84
C SER A 206 14.68 10.73 -7.09
N LEU A 207 14.51 11.13 -5.83
CA LEU A 207 15.62 11.35 -4.90
C LEU A 207 16.15 10.06 -4.27
N LEU A 208 15.44 8.92 -4.48
CA LEU A 208 15.76 7.65 -3.85
C LEU A 208 16.32 6.64 -4.84
N ALA A 209 15.69 6.46 -5.98
CA ALA A 209 16.08 5.41 -6.93
C ALA A 209 16.42 5.99 -8.31
N SER A 210 17.61 5.72 -8.81
CA SER A 210 18.09 6.20 -10.12
C SER A 210 17.23 5.69 -11.30
N THR A 211 16.57 4.56 -11.13
CA THR A 211 15.65 3.97 -12.11
C THR A 211 14.25 4.59 -12.09
N ALA A 212 13.93 5.39 -11.08
CA ALA A 212 12.59 5.92 -10.87
C ALA A 212 12.38 7.28 -11.51
N LEU A 213 11.18 7.46 -12.08
CA LEU A 213 10.57 8.74 -12.38
C LEU A 213 9.33 8.94 -11.54
N VAL A 214 9.14 10.16 -11.05
CA VAL A 214 8.02 10.52 -10.16
C VAL A 214 7.23 11.70 -10.70
N LYS A 215 5.91 11.72 -10.42
CA LYS A 215 5.03 12.83 -10.79
C LYS A 215 3.99 13.05 -9.70
N GLY A 216 3.78 14.29 -9.29
CA GLY A 216 2.83 14.65 -8.24
C GLY A 216 1.37 14.30 -8.56
N ASN A 217 1.02 14.41 -9.82
CA ASN A 217 -0.28 14.02 -10.37
C ASN A 217 -0.06 13.28 -11.67
N GLY A 218 -0.45 12.01 -11.75
CA GLY A 218 -0.29 11.27 -12.99
C GLY A 218 -0.87 9.86 -12.93
N TYR A 219 -1.33 9.41 -14.08
CA TYR A 219 -1.78 8.05 -14.31
C TYR A 219 -0.93 7.45 -15.43
N PHE A 220 0.13 6.77 -15.03
CA PHE A 220 1.09 6.20 -15.98
C PHE A 220 0.60 4.92 -16.66
N ALA A 221 -0.31 4.15 -16.02
CA ALA A 221 -0.80 2.88 -16.56
C ALA A 221 -1.55 3.00 -17.90
N GLY A 222 -2.07 4.19 -18.22
CA GLY A 222 -2.72 4.46 -19.52
C GLY A 222 -1.75 4.89 -20.60
N SER A 223 -0.49 5.20 -20.29
CA SER A 223 0.49 5.67 -21.27
C SER A 223 0.94 4.57 -22.22
N ASP A 224 1.36 4.96 -23.41
CA ASP A 224 1.91 4.00 -24.38
C ASP A 224 3.27 3.46 -23.90
N TYR A 225 4.04 4.22 -23.14
CA TYR A 225 5.28 3.74 -22.51
C TYR A 225 5.04 2.54 -21.58
N PHE A 226 3.93 2.56 -20.81
CA PHE A 226 3.55 1.44 -19.96
C PHE A 226 3.13 0.22 -20.78
N LYS A 227 2.28 0.41 -21.79
CA LYS A 227 1.80 -0.66 -22.67
C LYS A 227 2.94 -1.33 -23.45
N GLN A 228 3.93 -0.53 -23.89
CA GLN A 228 5.12 -1.00 -24.61
C GLN A 228 6.19 -1.61 -23.71
N GLY A 229 5.98 -1.66 -22.38
CA GLY A 229 6.95 -2.21 -21.45
C GLY A 229 8.18 -1.33 -21.18
N LYS A 230 8.20 -0.07 -21.63
CA LYS A 230 9.32 0.87 -21.38
C LYS A 230 9.36 1.39 -19.94
N ILE A 231 8.19 1.41 -19.30
CA ILE A 231 8.06 1.73 -17.89
C ILE A 231 7.15 0.71 -17.19
N THR A 232 7.31 0.58 -15.87
CA THR A 232 6.37 -0.16 -15.03
C THR A 232 6.06 0.63 -13.75
N ILE A 233 4.83 0.45 -13.23
CA ILE A 233 4.42 1.10 -11.98
C ILE A 233 5.11 0.39 -10.82
N GLN A 234 5.99 1.09 -10.14
CA GLN A 234 6.71 0.60 -8.97
C GLN A 234 7.08 1.79 -8.09
N ASP A 235 6.82 1.67 -6.78
CA ASP A 235 7.24 2.72 -5.85
C ASP A 235 8.77 2.86 -5.82
N GLU A 236 9.25 4.09 -5.67
CA GLU A 236 10.69 4.39 -5.67
C GLU A 236 11.45 3.66 -4.55
N THR A 237 10.81 3.42 -3.39
CA THR A 237 11.42 2.66 -2.28
C THR A 237 11.56 1.18 -2.61
N SER A 238 10.56 0.61 -3.26
CA SER A 238 10.59 -0.78 -3.74
C SER A 238 11.66 -1.01 -4.83
N GLN A 239 12.06 0.05 -5.55
CA GLN A 239 13.13 -0.02 -6.56
C GLN A 239 14.54 -0.12 -5.95
N LEU A 240 14.72 0.20 -4.66
CA LEU A 240 16.00 0.07 -3.96
C LEU A 240 16.38 -1.38 -3.66
N VAL A 241 15.43 -2.31 -3.75
CA VAL A 241 15.65 -3.74 -3.44
C VAL A 241 16.61 -4.40 -4.43
N ALA A 242 16.42 -4.18 -5.72
CA ALA A 242 17.22 -4.84 -6.74
C ALA A 242 18.72 -4.45 -6.69
N PRO A 243 19.09 -3.16 -6.55
CA PRO A 243 20.50 -2.79 -6.33
C PRO A 243 21.11 -3.41 -5.07
N ALA A 244 20.32 -3.61 -4.00
CA ALA A 244 20.82 -4.18 -2.74
C ALA A 244 21.27 -5.65 -2.87
N LEU A 245 20.78 -6.40 -3.88
CA LEU A 245 21.23 -7.77 -4.14
C LEU A 245 22.59 -7.86 -4.85
N GLU A 246 23.08 -6.80 -5.49
CA GLU A 246 24.35 -6.80 -6.22
C GLU A 246 24.42 -7.93 -7.26
N ILE A 247 23.36 -8.08 -8.06
CA ILE A 247 23.21 -9.17 -9.04
C ILE A 247 24.29 -9.08 -10.10
N GLN A 248 24.94 -10.22 -10.39
CA GLN A 248 25.85 -10.40 -11.51
C GLN A 248 25.13 -10.98 -12.73
N PRO A 249 25.61 -10.73 -13.96
CA PRO A 249 24.93 -11.13 -15.19
C PRO A 249 24.59 -12.62 -15.31
N THR A 250 25.32 -13.49 -14.61
CA THR A 250 25.21 -14.96 -14.69
C THR A 250 24.56 -15.59 -13.45
N ASP A 251 24.16 -14.79 -12.46
CA ASP A 251 23.63 -15.29 -11.19
C ASP A 251 22.38 -16.16 -11.34
N GLN A 252 22.28 -17.18 -10.50
CA GLN A 252 21.06 -17.92 -10.22
C GLN A 252 20.36 -17.24 -9.04
N VAL A 253 19.21 -16.62 -9.30
CA VAL A 253 18.51 -15.79 -8.33
C VAL A 253 17.21 -16.45 -7.88
N LEU A 254 16.91 -16.41 -6.61
CA LEU A 254 15.60 -16.77 -6.07
C LEU A 254 14.83 -15.49 -5.64
N ASP A 255 13.60 -15.36 -6.09
CA ASP A 255 12.62 -14.43 -5.52
C ASP A 255 11.56 -15.26 -4.78
N ALA A 256 11.68 -15.30 -3.45
CA ALA A 256 10.94 -16.23 -2.61
C ALA A 256 9.45 -15.88 -2.43
N CYS A 257 9.06 -14.60 -2.64
CA CYS A 257 7.70 -14.08 -2.48
C CYS A 257 7.36 -13.12 -3.62
N ALA A 258 7.40 -13.62 -4.87
CA ALA A 258 7.62 -12.82 -6.07
C ALA A 258 6.42 -11.97 -6.53
N ALA A 259 5.18 -12.37 -6.20
CA ALA A 259 4.00 -11.71 -6.78
C ALA A 259 3.80 -10.26 -6.32
N PRO A 260 3.42 -9.36 -7.20
CA PRO A 260 2.99 -9.56 -8.59
C PRO A 260 4.12 -9.46 -9.66
N GLY A 261 5.38 -9.59 -9.30
CA GLY A 261 6.51 -9.62 -10.23
C GLY A 261 7.23 -8.28 -10.45
N GLY A 262 6.87 -7.23 -9.72
CA GLY A 262 7.52 -5.91 -9.87
C GLY A 262 9.00 -5.93 -9.52
N LYS A 263 9.39 -6.58 -8.42
CA LYS A 263 10.78 -6.78 -8.00
C LYS A 263 11.45 -7.84 -8.88
N THR A 264 10.80 -8.97 -9.12
CA THR A 264 11.28 -10.04 -10.01
C THR A 264 11.74 -9.51 -11.37
N THR A 265 10.91 -8.72 -12.04
CA THR A 265 11.25 -8.11 -13.34
C THR A 265 12.34 -7.05 -13.25
N HIS A 266 12.52 -6.43 -12.07
CA HIS A 266 13.64 -5.52 -11.83
C HIS A 266 14.96 -6.31 -11.67
N LEU A 267 14.94 -7.40 -10.90
CA LEU A 267 16.10 -8.29 -10.79
C LEU A 267 16.52 -8.85 -12.16
N ALA A 268 15.54 -9.27 -12.98
CA ALA A 268 15.79 -9.79 -14.30
C ALA A 268 16.50 -8.82 -15.26
N SER A 269 16.36 -7.50 -15.05
CA SER A 269 17.04 -6.50 -15.87
C SER A 269 18.57 -6.47 -15.68
N TYR A 270 19.08 -7.03 -14.59
CA TYR A 270 20.53 -7.15 -14.34
C TYR A 270 21.17 -8.41 -14.94
N LEU A 271 20.34 -9.41 -15.30
CA LEU A 271 20.83 -10.69 -15.80
C LEU A 271 21.07 -10.64 -17.32
N VAL A 272 22.08 -11.40 -17.77
CA VAL A 272 22.33 -11.71 -19.18
C VAL A 272 22.07 -13.19 -19.44
N ASP A 273 22.88 -14.07 -18.86
CA ASP A 273 22.76 -15.53 -18.98
C ASP A 273 22.18 -16.19 -17.72
N GLY A 274 22.09 -15.43 -16.62
CA GLY A 274 21.51 -15.88 -15.37
C GLY A 274 20.00 -16.07 -15.43
N LYS A 275 19.43 -16.70 -14.40
CA LYS A 275 18.00 -17.02 -14.30
C LYS A 275 17.43 -16.64 -12.93
N ILE A 276 16.13 -16.36 -12.92
CA ILE A 276 15.36 -16.15 -11.70
C ILE A 276 14.36 -17.28 -11.54
N THR A 277 14.36 -17.91 -10.37
CA THR A 277 13.24 -18.72 -9.88
C THR A 277 12.33 -17.85 -9.02
N ALA A 278 11.10 -17.63 -9.47
CA ALA A 278 10.12 -16.77 -8.82
C ALA A 278 9.02 -17.62 -8.18
N LEU A 279 8.85 -17.52 -6.86
CA LEU A 279 7.91 -18.34 -6.10
C LEU A 279 6.68 -17.53 -5.66
N ASP A 280 5.54 -18.17 -5.64
CA ASP A 280 4.35 -17.76 -4.89
C ASP A 280 3.48 -18.98 -4.54
N LEU A 281 2.62 -18.85 -3.53
CA LEU A 281 1.69 -19.91 -3.09
C LEU A 281 0.50 -20.12 -4.03
N TYR A 282 0.15 -19.12 -4.85
CA TYR A 282 -1.10 -19.06 -5.60
C TYR A 282 -0.88 -18.98 -7.12
N ASP A 283 -1.48 -19.90 -7.87
CA ASP A 283 -1.33 -19.98 -9.34
C ASP A 283 -1.72 -18.67 -10.05
N HIS A 284 -2.81 -18.02 -9.62
CA HIS A 284 -3.23 -16.74 -10.22
C HIS A 284 -2.21 -15.61 -10.01
N LYS A 285 -1.40 -15.68 -8.96
CA LYS A 285 -0.32 -14.72 -8.71
C LYS A 285 0.91 -15.02 -9.58
N LEU A 286 1.23 -16.31 -9.80
CA LEU A 286 2.30 -16.71 -10.72
C LEU A 286 1.98 -16.24 -12.14
N GLN A 287 0.72 -16.29 -12.56
CA GLN A 287 0.30 -15.76 -13.85
C GLN A 287 0.55 -14.25 -13.97
N LEU A 288 0.31 -13.46 -12.90
CA LEU A 288 0.62 -12.02 -12.90
C LEU A 288 2.12 -11.73 -13.06
N ILE A 289 2.99 -12.58 -12.49
CA ILE A 289 4.44 -12.48 -12.66
C ILE A 289 4.78 -12.69 -14.14
N GLN A 290 4.22 -13.73 -14.75
CA GLN A 290 4.46 -14.07 -16.14
C GLN A 290 3.99 -12.96 -17.10
N GLU A 291 2.76 -12.46 -16.92
CA GLU A 291 2.20 -11.35 -17.70
C GLU A 291 3.08 -10.08 -17.62
N ASN A 292 3.59 -9.76 -16.43
CA ASN A 292 4.51 -8.63 -16.26
C ASN A 292 5.86 -8.89 -16.91
N ALA A 293 6.40 -10.10 -16.81
CA ALA A 293 7.67 -10.49 -17.42
C ALA A 293 7.61 -10.41 -18.95
N GLU A 294 6.52 -10.88 -19.55
CA GLU A 294 6.27 -10.78 -20.99
C GLU A 294 6.18 -9.33 -21.46
N ARG A 295 5.37 -8.52 -20.77
CA ARG A 295 5.20 -7.09 -21.09
C ARG A 295 6.52 -6.31 -21.03
N LEU A 296 7.42 -6.69 -20.10
CA LEU A 296 8.71 -6.03 -19.89
C LEU A 296 9.87 -6.67 -20.66
N GLY A 297 9.61 -7.73 -21.47
CA GLY A 297 10.60 -8.36 -22.32
C GLY A 297 11.67 -9.16 -21.57
N VAL A 298 11.36 -9.70 -20.38
CA VAL A 298 12.30 -10.47 -19.54
C VAL A 298 11.79 -11.87 -19.17
N ALA A 299 10.76 -12.34 -19.86
CA ALA A 299 10.13 -13.64 -19.57
C ALA A 299 11.08 -14.84 -19.75
N ASP A 300 12.01 -14.74 -20.68
CA ASP A 300 13.03 -15.75 -20.95
C ASP A 300 14.00 -15.99 -19.78
N LYS A 301 14.12 -15.02 -18.88
CA LYS A 301 15.00 -15.06 -17.69
C LYS A 301 14.27 -15.52 -16.42
N ILE A 302 12.94 -15.64 -16.43
CA ILE A 302 12.12 -15.90 -15.24
C ILE A 302 11.40 -17.22 -15.34
N GLN A 303 11.63 -18.10 -14.36
CA GLN A 303 10.89 -19.34 -14.18
C GLN A 303 10.00 -19.21 -12.94
N THR A 304 8.68 -19.27 -13.14
CA THR A 304 7.72 -19.25 -12.03
C THR A 304 7.51 -20.67 -11.48
N LYS A 305 7.39 -20.81 -10.17
CA LYS A 305 7.11 -22.10 -9.51
C LYS A 305 6.18 -21.89 -8.31
N LYS A 306 5.13 -22.70 -8.23
CA LYS A 306 4.27 -22.75 -7.05
C LYS A 306 4.97 -23.49 -5.94
N LEU A 307 5.39 -22.78 -4.92
CA LEU A 307 6.07 -23.34 -3.76
C LEU A 307 5.92 -22.42 -2.56
N ASP A 308 5.81 -23.01 -1.38
CA ASP A 308 5.97 -22.31 -0.12
C ASP A 308 7.45 -22.00 0.10
N ALA A 309 7.77 -20.74 0.35
CA ALA A 309 9.16 -20.29 0.51
C ALA A 309 9.85 -20.93 1.73
N SER A 310 9.12 -21.35 2.75
CA SER A 310 9.65 -22.11 3.88
C SER A 310 10.21 -23.49 3.50
N LYS A 311 9.86 -23.99 2.30
CA LYS A 311 10.27 -25.31 1.78
C LYS A 311 11.31 -25.26 0.66
N VAL A 312 11.96 -24.11 0.50
CA VAL A 312 12.96 -23.91 -0.57
C VAL A 312 14.11 -24.89 -0.45
N PHE A 313 14.64 -25.10 0.75
CA PHE A 313 15.73 -26.05 0.95
C PHE A 313 15.35 -27.50 0.57
N GLU A 314 14.14 -27.92 0.89
CA GLU A 314 13.64 -29.26 0.51
C GLU A 314 13.53 -29.40 -1.01
N ALA A 315 13.17 -28.32 -1.71
CA ALA A 315 12.89 -28.33 -3.14
C ALA A 315 14.12 -28.14 -4.04
N PHE A 316 15.16 -27.45 -3.56
CA PHE A 316 16.33 -27.06 -4.35
C PHE A 316 17.66 -27.52 -3.76
N GLY A 317 17.71 -27.88 -2.46
CA GLY A 317 18.92 -28.28 -1.75
C GLY A 317 19.80 -27.09 -1.35
N ALA A 318 21.02 -27.43 -0.91
CA ALA A 318 22.02 -26.46 -0.49
C ALA A 318 22.67 -25.78 -1.72
N ASP A 319 23.12 -24.53 -1.53
CA ASP A 319 23.98 -23.81 -2.47
C ASP A 319 23.39 -23.66 -3.90
N ALA A 320 22.06 -23.66 -4.02
CA ALA A 320 21.36 -23.61 -5.31
C ALA A 320 21.36 -22.22 -5.94
N PHE A 321 21.49 -21.15 -5.13
CA PHE A 321 21.35 -19.77 -5.59
C PHE A 321 22.51 -18.89 -5.17
N ASP A 322 22.88 -17.96 -6.04
CA ASP A 322 23.88 -16.92 -5.76
C ASP A 322 23.28 -15.79 -4.92
N LYS A 323 22.01 -15.45 -5.23
CA LYS A 323 21.28 -14.35 -4.61
C LYS A 323 19.85 -14.79 -4.29
N ILE A 324 19.34 -14.34 -3.14
CA ILE A 324 17.96 -14.60 -2.73
C ILE A 324 17.31 -13.29 -2.32
N LEU A 325 16.12 -13.02 -2.85
CA LEU A 325 15.22 -11.99 -2.37
C LEU A 325 14.12 -12.62 -1.51
N VAL A 326 13.94 -12.11 -0.31
CA VAL A 326 12.79 -12.37 0.56
C VAL A 326 12.04 -11.05 0.74
N ASP A 327 11.15 -10.71 -0.24
CA ASP A 327 10.20 -9.61 -0.09
C ASP A 327 9.00 -10.13 0.70
N ALA A 328 9.14 -10.14 2.02
CA ALA A 328 8.35 -10.94 2.91
C ALA A 328 6.88 -10.48 3.02
N PRO A 329 5.93 -11.42 3.21
CA PRO A 329 4.58 -11.04 3.62
C PRO A 329 4.63 -10.28 4.94
N CYS A 330 4.00 -9.10 4.98
CA CYS A 330 4.07 -8.19 6.13
C CYS A 330 2.73 -7.48 6.36
N SER A 331 2.63 -6.71 7.44
CA SER A 331 1.43 -5.94 7.77
C SER A 331 1.06 -4.90 6.72
N GLY A 332 2.03 -4.39 5.98
CA GLY A 332 1.83 -3.34 4.99
C GLY A 332 1.58 -1.95 5.59
N ILE A 333 1.91 -1.70 6.85
CA ILE A 333 1.66 -0.41 7.53
C ILE A 333 2.33 0.75 6.80
N GLY A 334 3.43 0.53 6.08
CA GLY A 334 4.06 1.53 5.23
C GLY A 334 3.22 1.99 4.03
N LEU A 335 2.17 1.22 3.67
CA LEU A 335 1.31 1.48 2.53
C LEU A 335 -0.02 2.17 2.89
N ILE A 336 -0.25 2.57 4.15
CA ILE A 336 -1.54 3.11 4.62
C ILE A 336 -2.01 4.27 3.75
N ARG A 337 -1.11 5.12 3.26
CA ARG A 337 -1.46 6.25 2.39
C ARG A 337 -2.13 5.80 1.08
N ARG A 338 -1.69 4.67 0.50
CA ARG A 338 -2.26 4.08 -0.73
C ARG A 338 -3.40 3.10 -0.48
N LYS A 339 -3.38 2.45 0.69
CA LYS A 339 -4.33 1.42 1.10
C LYS A 339 -4.82 1.72 2.53
N PRO A 340 -5.69 2.72 2.69
CA PRO A 340 -6.07 3.22 4.01
C PRO A 340 -6.86 2.21 4.86
N ASP A 341 -7.41 1.18 4.26
CA ASP A 341 -8.10 0.08 4.94
C ASP A 341 -7.17 -0.82 5.76
N ILE A 342 -5.87 -0.90 5.42
CA ILE A 342 -4.90 -1.73 6.15
C ILE A 342 -4.94 -1.46 7.65
N LYS A 343 -4.98 -0.19 8.06
CA LYS A 343 -4.96 0.22 9.47
C LYS A 343 -6.18 -0.23 10.29
N TYR A 344 -7.26 -0.64 9.64
CA TYR A 344 -8.47 -1.12 10.30
C TYR A 344 -8.58 -2.65 10.34
N ASN A 345 -7.80 -3.34 9.52
CA ASN A 345 -7.82 -4.78 9.33
C ASN A 345 -6.66 -5.50 10.05
N LYS A 346 -5.93 -4.78 10.90
CA LYS A 346 -4.78 -5.27 11.66
C LYS A 346 -4.91 -4.95 13.14
N ASP A 347 -4.28 -5.76 13.97
CA ASP A 347 -4.09 -5.51 15.40
C ASP A 347 -2.66 -5.88 15.84
N ASN A 348 -2.34 -5.70 17.14
CA ASN A 348 -1.01 -5.99 17.66
C ASN A 348 -0.63 -7.49 17.61
N ALA A 349 -1.59 -8.40 17.63
CA ALA A 349 -1.32 -9.84 17.56
C ALA A 349 -0.87 -10.27 16.18
N ASP A 350 -1.28 -9.56 15.13
CA ASP A 350 -0.87 -9.84 13.74
C ASP A 350 0.65 -9.71 13.55
N PHE A 351 1.33 -8.78 14.25
CA PHE A 351 2.77 -8.57 14.07
C PHE A 351 3.60 -9.76 14.52
N ALA A 352 3.31 -10.35 15.68
CA ALA A 352 4.01 -11.54 16.16
C ALA A 352 3.82 -12.73 15.20
N SER A 353 2.62 -12.90 14.67
CA SER A 353 2.33 -13.96 13.70
C SER A 353 3.07 -13.74 12.38
N LEU A 354 3.14 -12.49 11.90
CA LEU A 354 3.86 -12.14 10.68
C LEU A 354 5.37 -12.28 10.87
N GLN A 355 5.92 -11.86 12.01
CA GLN A 355 7.32 -12.06 12.37
C GLN A 355 7.71 -13.55 12.32
N ALA A 356 6.88 -14.43 12.91
CA ALA A 356 7.12 -15.87 12.87
C ALA A 356 7.17 -16.42 11.43
N ILE A 357 6.23 -15.99 10.56
CA ILE A 357 6.22 -16.36 9.14
C ILE A 357 7.47 -15.84 8.42
N GLN A 358 7.88 -14.62 8.69
CA GLN A 358 9.05 -14.00 8.09
C GLN A 358 10.33 -14.73 8.43
N LEU A 359 10.47 -15.14 9.69
CA LEU A 359 11.61 -15.97 10.16
C LEU A 359 11.56 -17.37 9.55
N GLU A 360 10.39 -18.02 9.50
CA GLU A 360 10.22 -19.32 8.86
C GLU A 360 10.63 -19.31 7.37
N ILE A 361 10.31 -18.24 6.66
CA ILE A 361 10.74 -18.06 5.26
C ILE A 361 12.26 -17.90 5.18
N LEU A 362 12.87 -17.05 6.02
CA LEU A 362 14.32 -16.86 6.07
C LEU A 362 15.04 -18.17 6.40
N ASP A 363 14.56 -18.94 7.36
CA ASP A 363 15.08 -20.27 7.73
C ASP A 363 14.98 -21.25 6.55
N GLY A 364 13.85 -21.21 5.81
CA GLY A 364 13.61 -22.08 4.66
C GLY A 364 14.51 -21.81 3.46
N VAL A 365 15.02 -20.58 3.30
CA VAL A 365 15.84 -20.20 2.14
C VAL A 365 17.34 -20.14 2.47
N CYS A 366 17.72 -19.95 3.73
CA CYS A 366 19.10 -19.58 4.11
C CYS A 366 20.16 -20.62 3.70
N GLN A 367 19.84 -21.91 3.74
CA GLN A 367 20.78 -22.96 3.34
C GLN A 367 20.92 -23.11 1.82
N SER A 368 19.97 -22.56 1.06
CA SER A 368 19.97 -22.64 -0.41
C SER A 368 20.77 -21.51 -1.07
N VAL A 369 21.20 -20.48 -0.32
CA VAL A 369 22.15 -19.50 -0.83
C VAL A 369 23.58 -20.05 -0.69
N ARG A 370 24.43 -19.82 -1.70
CA ARG A 370 25.83 -20.25 -1.67
C ARG A 370 26.64 -19.50 -0.64
N LYS A 371 27.79 -20.05 -0.26
CA LYS A 371 28.80 -19.31 0.49
C LYS A 371 29.16 -18.04 -0.28
N ASP A 372 29.35 -16.94 0.43
CA ASP A 372 29.52 -15.56 -0.07
C ASP A 372 28.30 -15.00 -0.84
N GLY A 373 27.22 -15.77 -0.96
CA GLY A 373 25.98 -15.35 -1.56
C GLY A 373 25.20 -14.38 -0.65
N ILE A 374 24.27 -13.65 -1.25
CA ILE A 374 23.52 -12.57 -0.61
C ILE A 374 22.06 -12.93 -0.47
N ILE A 375 21.50 -12.67 0.71
CA ILE A 375 20.06 -12.62 0.94
C ILE A 375 19.67 -11.16 1.20
N VAL A 376 18.71 -10.64 0.46
CA VAL A 376 18.03 -9.36 0.80
C VAL A 376 16.68 -9.68 1.37
N TYR A 377 16.42 -9.16 2.57
CA TYR A 377 15.13 -9.18 3.23
C TYR A 377 14.50 -7.80 3.13
N SER A 378 13.25 -7.73 2.69
CA SER A 378 12.52 -6.47 2.56
C SER A 378 11.06 -6.59 2.98
N THR A 379 10.49 -5.49 3.47
CA THR A 379 9.07 -5.38 3.85
C THR A 379 8.52 -4.03 3.45
N CYS A 380 7.20 -3.96 3.20
CA CYS A 380 6.47 -2.71 3.03
C CYS A 380 5.83 -2.23 4.36
N THR A 381 6.52 -2.42 5.48
CA THR A 381 6.09 -1.95 6.80
C THR A 381 7.17 -1.09 7.46
N ILE A 382 6.75 -0.29 8.42
CA ILE A 382 7.65 0.54 9.24
C ILE A 382 7.70 0.05 10.69
N ILE A 383 7.16 -1.13 10.98
CA ILE A 383 7.06 -1.69 12.34
C ILE A 383 8.32 -2.49 12.67
N GLY A 384 8.93 -2.20 13.82
CA GLY A 384 10.22 -2.76 14.25
C GLY A 384 10.21 -4.27 14.38
N GLU A 385 9.11 -4.86 14.90
CA GLU A 385 8.94 -6.30 15.05
C GLU A 385 9.04 -7.08 13.72
N GLU A 386 8.61 -6.47 12.62
CA GLU A 386 8.70 -7.09 11.29
C GLU A 386 10.01 -6.73 10.56
N ASN A 387 10.82 -5.86 11.11
CA ASN A 387 12.02 -5.31 10.49
C ASN A 387 13.28 -5.66 11.31
N PHE A 388 13.69 -4.79 12.23
CA PHE A 388 14.92 -4.97 13.00
C PHE A 388 14.88 -6.20 13.90
N ASP A 389 13.74 -6.54 14.50
CA ASP A 389 13.66 -7.72 15.38
C ASP A 389 13.80 -9.02 14.57
N VAL A 390 13.29 -9.07 13.33
CA VAL A 390 13.52 -10.20 12.40
C VAL A 390 15.00 -10.30 12.05
N VAL A 391 15.66 -9.16 11.72
CA VAL A 391 17.09 -9.12 11.39
C VAL A 391 17.94 -9.64 12.57
N HIS A 392 17.68 -9.14 13.77
CA HIS A 392 18.43 -9.53 14.97
C HIS A 392 18.24 -11.02 15.28
N GLN A 393 17.01 -11.49 15.29
CA GLN A 393 16.71 -12.90 15.60
C GLN A 393 17.28 -13.85 14.55
N PHE A 394 17.22 -13.49 13.26
CA PHE A 394 17.84 -14.29 12.20
C PHE A 394 19.36 -14.41 12.40
N LEU A 395 20.05 -13.32 12.68
CA LEU A 395 21.50 -13.34 12.91
C LEU A 395 21.91 -14.08 14.19
N GLU A 396 21.11 -14.00 15.25
CA GLU A 396 21.34 -14.76 16.49
C GLU A 396 21.24 -16.26 16.27
N THR A 397 20.31 -16.70 15.43
CA THR A 397 20.09 -18.14 15.16
C THR A 397 20.95 -18.68 14.01
N HIS A 398 21.52 -17.80 13.18
CA HIS A 398 22.33 -18.16 12.02
C HIS A 398 23.72 -17.48 12.07
N PRO A 399 24.66 -17.96 12.94
CA PRO A 399 25.98 -17.37 13.08
C PRO A 399 26.90 -17.52 11.85
N ASN A 400 26.44 -18.28 10.85
CA ASN A 400 27.06 -18.39 9.51
C ASN A 400 26.61 -17.28 8.54
N PHE A 401 25.85 -16.30 9.02
CA PHE A 401 25.48 -15.08 8.29
C PHE A 401 25.98 -13.84 9.01
N GLU A 402 26.25 -12.80 8.24
CA GLU A 402 26.54 -11.46 8.75
C GLU A 402 25.65 -10.41 8.07
N LEU A 403 25.33 -9.34 8.79
CA LEU A 403 24.69 -8.16 8.20
C LEU A 403 25.72 -7.39 7.38
N VAL A 404 25.42 -7.16 6.09
CA VAL A 404 26.23 -6.32 5.21
C VAL A 404 25.59 -4.95 5.15
N PRO A 405 26.25 -3.89 5.66
CA PRO A 405 25.65 -2.56 5.67
C PRO A 405 25.27 -2.09 4.26
N LEU A 406 24.06 -1.55 4.14
CA LEU A 406 23.61 -0.88 2.95
C LEU A 406 24.13 0.56 2.93
N ASP A 407 24.39 1.09 1.75
CA ASP A 407 24.76 2.50 1.55
C ASP A 407 23.80 3.19 0.58
N HIS A 408 23.65 4.51 0.76
CA HIS A 408 22.84 5.37 -0.08
C HIS A 408 23.27 6.83 0.07
N GLU A 409 23.12 7.66 -0.97
CA GLU A 409 23.42 9.10 -0.90
C GLU A 409 22.56 9.78 0.18
N ARG A 410 21.31 9.37 0.34
CA ARG A 410 20.41 9.84 1.40
C ARG A 410 20.70 9.09 2.69
N LYS A 411 21.51 9.69 3.57
CA LYS A 411 21.90 9.05 4.83
C LYS A 411 20.77 8.97 5.86
N ASP A 412 19.74 9.79 5.72
CA ASP A 412 18.56 9.85 6.59
C ASP A 412 17.63 8.61 6.47
N ILE A 413 17.82 7.78 5.44
CA ILE A 413 17.14 6.49 5.32
C ILE A 413 17.96 5.31 5.87
N LEU A 414 19.23 5.55 6.28
CA LEU A 414 20.09 4.49 6.81
C LEU A 414 19.97 4.43 8.32
N LYS A 415 19.78 3.22 8.84
CA LYS A 415 19.74 2.95 10.28
C LYS A 415 20.26 1.52 10.56
N ASP A 416 21.25 1.41 11.45
CA ASP A 416 21.81 0.13 11.92
C ASP A 416 22.20 -0.83 10.78
N GLY A 417 22.80 -0.32 9.72
CA GLY A 417 23.22 -1.09 8.55
C GLY A 417 22.10 -1.42 7.54
N CYS A 418 20.86 -1.08 7.86
CA CYS A 418 19.67 -1.29 7.03
C CYS A 418 19.17 0.02 6.40
N MET A 419 18.24 -0.08 5.44
CA MET A 419 17.44 1.06 4.98
C MET A 419 16.05 1.01 5.62
N LEU A 420 15.63 2.12 6.24
CA LEU A 420 14.28 2.33 6.75
C LEU A 420 13.73 3.65 6.23
N ILE A 421 12.82 3.58 5.29
CA ILE A 421 12.12 4.73 4.73
C ILE A 421 10.75 4.80 5.40
N THR A 422 10.43 5.93 6.02
CA THR A 422 9.12 6.19 6.61
C THR A 422 8.31 7.16 5.74
N PRO A 423 6.96 7.13 5.78
CA PRO A 423 6.12 7.85 4.80
C PRO A 423 6.29 9.37 4.77
N GLU A 424 6.78 9.99 5.83
CA GLU A 424 7.08 11.44 5.88
C GLU A 424 8.35 11.80 5.09
N LEU A 425 9.24 10.82 4.88
CA LEU A 425 10.44 11.02 4.08
C LEU A 425 10.09 10.91 2.59
N TYR A 426 10.49 11.91 1.82
CA TYR A 426 10.36 11.94 0.35
C TYR A 426 8.95 11.78 -0.21
N GLY A 427 7.90 11.67 0.61
CA GLY A 427 6.52 11.40 0.16
C GLY A 427 6.36 10.06 -0.57
N SER A 428 7.21 9.08 -0.25
CA SER A 428 7.20 7.70 -0.75
C SER A 428 6.42 6.75 0.17
N ASP A 429 6.32 5.47 -0.17
CA ASP A 429 5.79 4.46 0.73
C ASP A 429 6.78 4.15 1.87
N GLY A 430 6.28 3.67 3.00
CA GLY A 430 7.13 3.14 4.07
C GLY A 430 7.73 1.80 3.65
N PHE A 431 9.04 1.63 3.83
CA PHE A 431 9.75 0.46 3.33
C PHE A 431 10.99 0.14 4.16
N PHE A 432 11.34 -1.14 4.26
CA PHE A 432 12.54 -1.61 4.96
C PHE A 432 13.33 -2.56 4.06
N ILE A 433 14.67 -2.48 4.14
CA ILE A 433 15.60 -3.37 3.42
C ILE A 433 16.78 -3.68 4.32
N SER A 434 17.13 -4.97 4.43
CA SER A 434 18.38 -5.45 5.02
C SER A 434 19.07 -6.42 4.08
N ARG A 435 20.38 -6.61 4.28
CA ARG A 435 21.21 -7.46 3.43
C ARG A 435 22.10 -8.35 4.28
N PHE A 436 22.01 -9.66 4.07
CA PHE A 436 22.83 -10.67 4.72
C PHE A 436 23.78 -11.31 3.73
N ARG A 437 24.97 -11.66 4.19
CA ARG A 437 25.92 -12.50 3.46
C ARG A 437 26.18 -13.79 4.21
N ARG A 438 26.16 -14.91 3.52
CA ARG A 438 26.57 -16.20 4.07
C ARG A 438 28.09 -16.30 4.10
N ILE A 439 28.70 -16.47 5.29
CA ILE A 439 30.15 -16.49 5.49
C ILE A 439 30.71 -17.92 5.60
N SER A 440 29.88 -18.92 5.89
CA SER A 440 30.29 -20.34 5.99
C SER A 440 29.16 -21.32 5.62
#